data_d03a4adae26c7e321ede743c04678793
#
_entry.id   d03a4adae26c7e321ede743c04678793
#
_cell.length_a   1.000
_cell.length_b   1.000
_cell.length_c   1.000
_cell.angle_alpha   90.00
_cell.angle_beta   90.00
_cell.angle_gamma   90.00
#
_symmetry.space_group_name_H-M   'P 1'
#
loop_
_entity.id
_entity.type
_entity.pdbx_description
1 polymer ?
#
loop_
_entity_poly.entity_id
_entity_poly.type
_entity_poly.pdbx_seq_one_letter_code
_entity_poly.pdbx_strand_id
1 'polypeptide(L)'
;YEIMPSLVGSEMCIRDRCENEYKELVNQRDPFDILRHYLNIKDDEYNRIIMDLFFRGAVAKVFDPTVKFDFVLDLTGRQGVGKTQFFEGLFTHKYFTTVETFTDKDDKARMVRNWCVFDDEMVASKKASFSELKKFITETKLEFRPPYASSDRRLPKSFIIVRATNDHDYLNDLTGERRFLVAEVHKDTAYRGRKWTEKDRRHFWGAMVMAWRANQVLNLTDEQEKLVNEVRSRYKFVDETLEDLKRYLGTPYPKRMYQFPITDRTRCYYIYDMMNEGYYRNNRGGTVELDTDTYGELVDRDKMTINLFFQEVYLTDKVPPKDKAKVKKYMQNRDGWEHRRSTRFGKSIKPAYVKKM
;
A
#
# COMPACT_ATOMS: atom_id res chain seq x y z
N TYR A 1 -2.37 -28.16 27.32
CA TYR A 1 -1.21 -27.96 28.22
C TYR A 1 0.14 -28.06 27.48
N GLU A 2 0.23 -28.74 26.33
CA GLU A 2 1.50 -28.96 25.61
C GLU A 2 1.92 -27.89 24.60
N ILE A 3 1.06 -26.91 24.29
CA ILE A 3 1.37 -25.85 23.31
C ILE A 3 2.20 -24.70 23.92
N MET A 4 2.10 -24.47 25.23
CA MET A 4 2.86 -23.43 25.94
C MET A 4 4.39 -23.68 25.94
N PRO A 5 4.90 -24.87 26.19
CA PRO A 5 6.33 -25.12 26.15
C PRO A 5 6.95 -24.92 24.77
N SER A 6 6.21 -25.20 23.69
CA SER A 6 6.74 -25.05 22.32
C SER A 6 6.79 -23.60 21.84
N LEU A 7 5.85 -22.73 22.30
CA LEU A 7 5.86 -21.30 22.01
C LEU A 7 6.95 -20.58 22.82
N VAL A 8 6.98 -20.80 24.12
CA VAL A 8 8.02 -20.27 25.02
C VAL A 8 9.40 -20.80 24.60
N GLY A 9 9.51 -22.06 24.20
CA GLY A 9 10.73 -22.64 23.70
C GLY A 9 11.22 -22.03 22.38
N SER A 10 10.33 -21.66 21.45
CA SER A 10 10.74 -21.02 20.20
C SER A 10 11.19 -19.57 20.40
N GLU A 11 10.52 -18.79 21.24
CA GLU A 11 10.94 -17.44 21.61
C GLU A 11 12.30 -17.44 22.35
N MET A 12 12.46 -18.35 23.31
CA MET A 12 13.72 -18.51 24.02
C MET A 12 14.87 -18.93 23.09
N CYS A 13 14.62 -19.86 22.15
CA CYS A 13 15.61 -20.25 21.15
C CYS A 13 16.01 -19.11 20.21
N ILE A 14 15.07 -18.25 19.80
CA ILE A 14 15.37 -17.08 18.96
C ILE A 14 16.19 -16.06 19.74
N ARG A 15 15.81 -15.79 20.99
CA ARG A 15 16.52 -14.88 21.87
C ARG A 15 17.94 -15.36 22.17
N ASP A 16 18.11 -16.61 22.54
CA ASP A 16 19.41 -17.21 22.81
C ASP A 16 20.33 -17.16 21.58
N ARG A 17 19.76 -17.37 20.40
CA ARG A 17 20.46 -17.23 19.15
C ARG A 17 20.95 -15.79 18.92
N CYS A 18 20.09 -14.78 19.05
CA CYS A 18 20.48 -13.39 18.93
C CYS A 18 21.57 -12.99 19.94
N GLU A 19 21.46 -13.45 21.18
CA GLU A 19 22.49 -13.20 22.23
C GLU A 19 23.84 -13.86 21.90
N ASN A 20 23.83 -15.08 21.39
CA ASN A 20 25.07 -15.78 21.01
C ASN A 20 25.71 -15.14 19.79
N GLU A 21 24.94 -14.80 18.77
CA GLU A 21 25.42 -14.12 17.57
C GLU A 21 26.03 -12.75 17.90
N TYR A 22 25.44 -12.00 18.83
CA TYR A 22 26.00 -10.76 19.34
C TYR A 22 27.37 -10.95 20.02
N LYS A 23 27.53 -12.01 20.82
CA LYS A 23 28.79 -12.29 21.53
C LYS A 23 29.95 -12.72 20.62
N GLU A 24 29.61 -13.35 19.48
CA GLU A 24 30.60 -13.85 18.52
C GLU A 24 31.01 -12.78 17.48
N LEU A 25 30.54 -11.55 17.58
CA LEU A 25 30.82 -10.51 16.59
C LEU A 25 32.27 -10.02 16.67
N VAL A 26 33.15 -10.62 15.87
CA VAL A 26 34.59 -10.32 15.87
C VAL A 26 34.97 -9.32 14.77
N ASN A 27 34.20 -9.23 13.66
CA ASN A 27 34.48 -8.34 12.53
C ASN A 27 33.26 -7.50 12.20
N GLN A 28 33.42 -6.19 12.29
CA GLN A 28 32.38 -5.22 11.95
C GLN A 28 32.28 -5.05 10.41
N ARG A 29 31.50 -5.90 9.75
CA ARG A 29 31.01 -5.58 8.39
C ARG A 29 29.74 -4.79 8.52
N ASP A 30 29.56 -3.79 7.64
CA ASP A 30 28.29 -3.07 7.55
C ASP A 30 27.14 -4.07 7.31
N PRO A 31 26.13 -4.16 8.18
CA PRO A 31 25.02 -5.08 8.02
C PRO A 31 24.23 -4.80 6.73
N PHE A 32 24.21 -3.57 6.25
CA PHE A 32 23.56 -3.21 5.00
C PHE A 32 24.30 -3.80 3.80
N ASP A 33 25.64 -3.85 3.81
CA ASP A 33 26.42 -4.51 2.75
C ASP A 33 26.21 -6.03 2.74
N ILE A 34 26.08 -6.64 3.93
CA ILE A 34 25.74 -8.06 4.04
C ILE A 34 24.36 -8.30 3.43
N LEU A 35 23.37 -7.47 3.78
CA LEU A 35 22.02 -7.58 3.26
C LEU A 35 21.99 -7.42 1.72
N ARG A 36 22.65 -6.40 1.19
CA ARG A 36 22.76 -6.15 -0.25
C ARG A 36 23.47 -7.27 -1.01
N HIS A 37 24.33 -8.03 -0.38
CA HIS A 37 24.93 -9.20 -1.02
C HIS A 37 23.88 -10.24 -1.42
N TYR A 38 22.75 -10.33 -0.70
CA TYR A 38 21.70 -11.32 -0.91
C TYR A 38 20.44 -10.73 -1.55
N LEU A 39 20.19 -9.44 -1.39
CA LEU A 39 19.02 -8.73 -1.91
C LEU A 39 19.46 -7.50 -2.71
N ASN A 40 19.19 -7.49 -4.02
CA ASN A 40 19.61 -6.41 -4.89
C ASN A 40 18.73 -5.16 -4.72
N ILE A 41 19.00 -4.41 -3.68
CA ILE A 41 18.42 -3.09 -3.42
C ILE A 41 19.47 -2.00 -3.60
N LYS A 42 19.03 -0.79 -3.91
CA LYS A 42 19.90 0.36 -4.10
C LYS A 42 20.61 0.73 -2.79
N ASP A 43 21.89 1.11 -2.87
CA ASP A 43 22.61 1.71 -1.75
C ASP A 43 22.35 3.22 -1.73
N ASP A 44 21.37 3.62 -0.95
CA ASP A 44 21.04 5.02 -0.71
C ASP A 44 20.55 5.20 0.74
N GLU A 45 20.49 6.46 1.15
CA GLU A 45 20.09 6.84 2.51
C GLU A 45 18.71 6.27 2.87
N TYR A 46 17.77 6.31 1.95
CA TYR A 46 16.42 5.81 2.16
C TYR A 46 16.40 4.32 2.51
N ASN A 47 17.04 3.47 1.69
CA ASN A 47 17.06 2.02 1.94
C ASN A 47 17.84 1.68 3.22
N ARG A 48 18.90 2.43 3.54
CA ARG A 48 19.63 2.26 4.81
C ARG A 48 18.74 2.56 6.02
N ILE A 49 17.96 3.63 5.97
CA ILE A 49 17.03 4.02 7.05
C ILE A 49 15.95 2.96 7.26
N ILE A 50 15.26 2.55 6.19
CA ILE A 50 14.12 1.62 6.34
C ILE A 50 14.56 0.22 6.75
N MET A 51 15.71 -0.26 6.26
CA MET A 51 16.23 -1.57 6.61
C MET A 51 16.75 -1.59 8.04
N ASP A 52 17.48 -0.56 8.47
CA ASP A 52 17.92 -0.43 9.86
C ASP A 52 16.71 -0.43 10.82
N LEU A 53 15.73 0.43 10.59
CA LEU A 53 14.51 0.49 11.40
C LEU A 53 13.79 -0.86 11.45
N PHE A 54 13.60 -1.49 10.28
CA PHE A 54 12.85 -2.73 10.19
C PHE A 54 13.51 -3.89 10.92
N PHE A 55 14.82 -4.07 10.73
CA PHE A 55 15.55 -5.17 11.36
C PHE A 55 15.84 -4.92 12.84
N ARG A 56 16.02 -3.66 13.28
CA ARG A 56 16.01 -3.32 14.72
C ARG A 56 14.65 -3.64 15.35
N GLY A 57 13.57 -3.37 14.65
CA GLY A 57 12.22 -3.76 15.06
C GLY A 57 12.05 -5.27 15.17
N ALA A 58 12.62 -6.03 14.23
CA ALA A 58 12.63 -7.48 14.29
C ALA A 58 13.35 -8.01 15.54
N VAL A 59 14.51 -7.46 15.86
CA VAL A 59 15.26 -7.79 17.09
C VAL A 59 14.46 -7.40 18.32
N ALA A 60 13.91 -6.18 18.38
CA ALA A 60 13.12 -5.71 19.50
C ALA A 60 11.97 -6.65 19.86
N LYS A 61 11.26 -7.18 18.82
CA LYS A 61 10.17 -8.16 19.00
C LYS A 61 10.60 -9.47 19.67
N VAL A 62 11.88 -9.85 19.54
CA VAL A 62 12.44 -11.03 20.20
C VAL A 62 12.72 -10.76 21.68
N PHE A 63 13.29 -9.59 22.00
CA PHE A 63 13.65 -9.24 23.37
C PHE A 63 12.47 -8.73 24.20
N ASP A 64 11.53 -8.04 23.53
CA ASP A 64 10.26 -7.59 24.09
C ASP A 64 9.11 -7.83 23.10
N PRO A 65 8.45 -9.00 23.17
CA PRO A 65 7.31 -9.32 22.30
C PRO A 65 6.13 -8.33 22.42
N THR A 66 6.09 -7.52 23.48
CA THR A 66 5.03 -6.53 23.72
C THR A 66 5.35 -5.16 23.12
N VAL A 67 6.59 -4.96 22.65
CA VAL A 67 7.01 -3.69 22.06
C VAL A 67 6.10 -3.31 20.90
N LYS A 68 5.72 -2.03 20.85
CA LYS A 68 4.96 -1.50 19.73
C LYS A 68 5.88 -1.31 18.52
N PHE A 69 5.65 -2.10 17.50
CA PHE A 69 6.31 -1.98 16.20
C PHE A 69 5.27 -2.25 15.11
N ASP A 70 4.81 -1.23 14.48
CA ASP A 70 3.71 -1.27 13.49
C ASP A 70 4.17 -0.94 12.06
N PHE A 71 5.45 -1.16 11.77
CA PHE A 71 6.00 -1.11 10.42
C PHE A 71 5.97 -2.46 9.74
N VAL A 72 5.71 -2.42 8.43
CA VAL A 72 5.71 -3.56 7.51
C VAL A 72 6.69 -3.27 6.40
N LEU A 73 7.51 -4.24 6.04
CA LEU A 73 8.42 -4.10 4.90
C LEU A 73 7.73 -4.63 3.63
N ASP A 74 7.58 -3.77 2.65
CA ASP A 74 7.03 -4.10 1.35
C ASP A 74 8.17 -4.24 0.33
N LEU A 75 8.27 -5.39 -0.31
CA LEU A 75 9.22 -5.66 -1.37
C LEU A 75 8.52 -5.59 -2.72
N THR A 76 8.87 -4.59 -3.51
CA THR A 76 8.40 -4.48 -4.90
C THR A 76 9.48 -4.98 -5.85
N GLY A 77 9.08 -5.44 -7.02
CA GLY A 77 10.02 -5.89 -8.06
C GLY A 77 9.55 -7.12 -8.79
N ARG A 78 10.14 -7.38 -9.94
CA ARG A 78 9.73 -8.46 -10.86
C ARG A 78 9.75 -9.83 -10.20
N GLN A 79 8.97 -10.75 -10.74
CA GLN A 79 8.98 -12.15 -10.31
C GLN A 79 10.36 -12.78 -10.51
N GLY A 80 10.76 -13.63 -9.57
CA GLY A 80 12.03 -14.39 -9.65
C GLY A 80 13.28 -13.60 -9.27
N VAL A 81 13.15 -12.39 -8.66
CA VAL A 81 14.30 -11.62 -8.15
C VAL A 81 14.79 -12.08 -6.77
N GLY A 82 14.17 -13.10 -6.17
CA GLY A 82 14.64 -13.71 -4.93
C GLY A 82 14.06 -13.13 -3.64
N LYS A 83 12.96 -12.36 -3.70
CA LYS A 83 12.33 -11.74 -2.52
C LYS A 83 12.04 -12.75 -1.40
N THR A 84 11.28 -13.79 -1.70
CA THR A 84 10.90 -14.84 -0.73
C THR A 84 12.12 -15.63 -0.26
N GLN A 85 13.01 -16.04 -1.18
CA GLN A 85 14.23 -16.79 -0.88
C GLN A 85 15.17 -16.03 0.08
N PHE A 86 15.23 -14.70 -0.05
CA PHE A 86 16.05 -13.87 0.84
C PHE A 86 15.58 -14.01 2.30
N PHE A 87 14.28 -13.81 2.56
CA PHE A 87 13.74 -13.86 3.92
C PHE A 87 13.71 -15.28 4.48
N GLU A 88 13.37 -16.28 3.68
CA GLU A 88 13.43 -17.68 4.06
C GLU A 88 14.85 -18.08 4.45
N GLY A 89 15.87 -17.62 3.71
CA GLY A 89 17.26 -17.86 4.02
C GLY A 89 17.76 -17.12 5.26
N LEU A 90 17.34 -15.86 5.46
CA LEU A 90 17.75 -15.04 6.60
C LEU A 90 17.15 -15.56 7.93
N PHE A 91 15.85 -15.87 7.94
CA PHE A 91 15.14 -16.34 9.14
C PHE A 91 15.20 -17.86 9.31
N THR A 92 15.62 -18.60 8.27
CA THR A 92 15.58 -20.06 8.17
C THR A 92 14.13 -20.61 8.19
N HIS A 93 13.90 -21.79 7.67
CA HIS A 93 12.59 -22.45 7.69
C HIS A 93 11.97 -22.59 9.09
N LYS A 94 12.81 -22.54 10.13
CA LYS A 94 12.36 -22.69 11.52
C LYS A 94 11.59 -21.47 12.03
N TYR A 95 11.88 -20.26 11.52
CA TYR A 95 11.34 -19.00 12.02
C TYR A 95 10.67 -18.17 10.94
N PHE A 96 10.43 -18.75 9.78
CA PHE A 96 9.79 -18.14 8.61
C PHE A 96 8.49 -18.87 8.29
N THR A 97 7.43 -18.13 8.00
CA THR A 97 6.17 -18.68 7.50
C THR A 97 5.50 -17.77 6.49
N THR A 98 4.82 -18.37 5.52
CA THR A 98 3.91 -17.64 4.63
C THR A 98 2.49 -17.70 5.18
N VAL A 99 1.67 -16.73 4.82
CA VAL A 99 0.27 -16.63 5.25
C VAL A 99 -0.65 -16.34 4.08
N GLU A 100 -1.88 -16.83 4.18
CA GLU A 100 -2.91 -16.59 3.20
C GLU A 100 -4.01 -15.63 3.68
N THR A 101 -4.13 -15.47 5.01
CA THR A 101 -5.07 -14.53 5.63
C THR A 101 -4.51 -14.00 6.94
N PHE A 102 -5.02 -12.85 7.42
CA PHE A 102 -4.72 -12.33 8.75
C PHE A 102 -5.78 -12.67 9.78
N THR A 103 -6.87 -13.30 9.38
CA THR A 103 -8.05 -13.54 10.24
C THR A 103 -8.21 -14.99 10.63
N ASP A 104 -7.73 -15.93 9.79
CA ASP A 104 -7.85 -17.35 10.05
C ASP A 104 -7.08 -17.79 11.31
N LYS A 105 -7.66 -18.70 12.09
CA LYS A 105 -7.09 -19.18 13.36
C LYS A 105 -5.81 -19.99 13.18
N ASP A 106 -5.72 -20.77 12.10
CA ASP A 106 -4.56 -21.63 11.84
C ASP A 106 -3.41 -20.80 11.31
N ASP A 107 -3.69 -19.75 10.50
CA ASP A 107 -2.70 -18.74 10.11
C ASP A 107 -2.19 -17.98 11.34
N LYS A 108 -3.08 -17.51 12.23
CA LYS A 108 -2.67 -16.86 13.48
C LYS A 108 -1.81 -17.77 14.37
N ALA A 109 -2.15 -19.05 14.47
CA ALA A 109 -1.34 -20.02 15.20
C ALA A 109 0.06 -20.21 14.58
N ARG A 110 0.18 -20.17 13.25
CA ARG A 110 1.47 -20.19 12.55
C ARG A 110 2.27 -18.92 12.77
N MET A 111 1.61 -17.74 12.65
CA MET A 111 2.25 -16.43 12.83
C MET A 111 2.96 -16.32 14.18
N VAL A 112 2.28 -16.63 15.29
CA VAL A 112 2.85 -16.48 16.65
C VAL A 112 3.98 -17.45 16.96
N ARG A 113 4.19 -18.48 16.15
CA ARG A 113 5.32 -19.43 16.28
C ARG A 113 6.54 -19.05 15.47
N ASN A 114 6.41 -18.03 14.63
CA ASN A 114 7.45 -17.60 13.71
C ASN A 114 7.92 -16.19 14.04
N TRP A 115 9.11 -15.84 13.57
CA TRP A 115 9.67 -14.52 13.72
C TRP A 115 9.40 -13.64 12.50
N CYS A 116 9.35 -14.25 11.30
CA CYS A 116 9.02 -13.57 10.06
C CYS A 116 7.75 -14.16 9.46
N VAL A 117 6.74 -13.32 9.29
CA VAL A 117 5.49 -13.62 8.59
C VAL A 117 5.55 -12.95 7.23
N PHE A 118 5.49 -13.76 6.18
CA PHE A 118 5.64 -13.33 4.80
C PHE A 118 4.32 -13.45 4.04
N ASP A 119 3.81 -12.32 3.55
CA ASP A 119 2.61 -12.24 2.71
C ASP A 119 3.04 -12.19 1.24
N ASP A 120 3.19 -13.35 0.65
CA ASP A 120 3.65 -13.51 -0.73
C ASP A 120 2.57 -13.03 -1.71
N GLU A 121 2.99 -12.25 -2.73
CA GLU A 121 2.09 -11.60 -3.71
C GLU A 121 0.95 -10.80 -3.04
N MET A 122 1.14 -10.42 -1.77
CA MET A 122 0.13 -9.73 -0.96
C MET A 122 -1.23 -10.45 -0.92
N VAL A 123 -1.23 -11.78 -0.91
CA VAL A 123 -2.45 -12.60 -0.93
C VAL A 123 -3.31 -12.33 0.29
N ALA A 124 -2.72 -12.34 1.49
CA ALA A 124 -3.43 -12.04 2.72
C ALA A 124 -3.89 -10.57 2.79
N SER A 125 -3.04 -9.63 2.35
CA SER A 125 -3.36 -8.21 2.27
C SER A 125 -4.50 -7.90 1.29
N LYS A 126 -4.55 -8.56 0.14
CA LYS A 126 -5.60 -8.39 -0.88
C LYS A 126 -6.96 -8.96 -0.43
N LYS A 127 -6.97 -9.99 0.43
CA LYS A 127 -8.19 -10.57 1.02
C LYS A 127 -8.78 -9.70 2.14
N ALA A 128 -7.94 -8.97 2.86
CA ALA A 128 -8.36 -8.07 3.93
C ALA A 128 -8.78 -6.69 3.38
N SER A 129 -9.73 -6.04 4.03
CA SER A 129 -9.93 -4.61 3.81
C SER A 129 -8.72 -3.84 4.33
N PHE A 130 -8.46 -2.65 3.79
CA PHE A 130 -7.34 -1.84 4.26
C PHE A 130 -7.46 -1.45 5.74
N SER A 131 -8.68 -1.26 6.23
CA SER A 131 -8.95 -0.99 7.65
C SER A 131 -8.59 -2.18 8.54
N GLU A 132 -8.94 -3.40 8.12
CA GLU A 132 -8.59 -4.64 8.83
C GLU A 132 -7.08 -4.85 8.83
N LEU A 133 -6.41 -4.62 7.70
CA LEU A 133 -4.95 -4.71 7.61
C LEU A 133 -4.27 -3.71 8.56
N LYS A 134 -4.71 -2.44 8.58
CA LYS A 134 -4.19 -1.43 9.51
C LYS A 134 -4.39 -1.83 10.96
N LYS A 135 -5.58 -2.33 11.31
CA LYS A 135 -5.88 -2.82 12.64
C LYS A 135 -4.94 -3.97 13.01
N PHE A 136 -4.82 -4.97 12.14
CA PHE A 136 -3.93 -6.10 12.36
C PHE A 136 -2.48 -5.68 12.54
N ILE A 137 -1.96 -4.75 11.73
CA ILE A 137 -0.59 -4.24 11.86
C ILE A 137 -0.37 -3.57 13.22
N THR A 138 -1.34 -2.79 13.70
CA THR A 138 -1.23 -1.97 14.92
C THR A 138 -1.43 -2.79 16.20
N GLU A 139 -2.11 -3.93 16.14
CA GLU A 139 -2.33 -4.80 17.29
C GLU A 139 -1.00 -5.35 17.82
N THR A 140 -0.81 -5.30 19.15
CA THR A 140 0.37 -5.86 19.81
C THR A 140 0.14 -7.30 20.30
N LYS A 141 -1.10 -7.76 20.32
CA LYS A 141 -1.50 -9.11 20.73
C LYS A 141 -2.51 -9.67 19.75
N LEU A 142 -2.43 -10.96 19.47
CA LEU A 142 -3.41 -11.69 18.68
C LEU A 142 -4.31 -12.50 19.61
N GLU A 143 -5.62 -12.41 19.39
CA GLU A 143 -6.63 -13.19 20.08
C GLU A 143 -7.21 -14.22 19.10
N PHE A 144 -7.12 -15.49 19.46
CA PHE A 144 -7.63 -16.59 18.67
C PHE A 144 -7.71 -17.86 19.51
N ARG A 145 -8.52 -18.80 19.07
CA ARG A 145 -8.60 -20.13 19.67
C ARG A 145 -7.65 -21.07 18.96
N PRO A 146 -6.55 -21.50 19.60
CA PRO A 146 -5.66 -22.50 19.02
C PRO A 146 -6.39 -23.82 18.76
N PRO A 147 -5.95 -24.63 17.78
CA PRO A 147 -6.48 -25.98 17.59
C PRO A 147 -6.47 -26.78 18.89
N TYR A 148 -7.55 -27.47 19.17
CA TYR A 148 -7.76 -28.28 20.38
C TYR A 148 -7.81 -27.52 21.72
N ALA A 149 -7.77 -26.21 21.72
CA ALA A 149 -7.91 -25.43 22.95
C ALA A 149 -9.40 -25.26 23.33
N SER A 150 -9.68 -25.27 24.62
CA SER A 150 -11.04 -25.06 25.17
C SER A 150 -11.46 -23.59 25.20
N SER A 151 -10.49 -22.65 25.14
CA SER A 151 -10.72 -21.21 25.24
C SER A 151 -9.84 -20.41 24.30
N ASP A 152 -10.24 -19.17 24.03
CA ASP A 152 -9.42 -18.21 23.30
C ASP A 152 -8.17 -17.85 24.11
N ARG A 153 -7.08 -17.60 23.39
CA ARG A 153 -5.81 -17.15 23.98
C ARG A 153 -5.42 -15.81 23.36
N ARG A 154 -4.84 -14.97 24.19
CA ARG A 154 -4.31 -13.68 23.79
C ARG A 154 -2.79 -13.74 23.89
N LEU A 155 -2.12 -13.85 22.74
CA LEU A 155 -0.67 -14.03 22.65
C LEU A 155 -0.03 -12.75 22.10
N PRO A 156 1.18 -12.40 22.56
CA PRO A 156 1.91 -11.26 22.01
C PRO A 156 2.22 -11.49 20.54
N LYS A 157 2.28 -10.42 19.77
CA LYS A 157 2.67 -10.42 18.37
C LYS A 157 4.20 -10.27 18.27
N SER A 158 4.90 -11.40 18.47
CA SER A 158 6.36 -11.48 18.53
C SER A 158 7.06 -11.54 17.16
N PHE A 159 6.34 -11.28 16.07
CA PHE A 159 6.82 -11.37 14.70
C PHE A 159 6.79 -10.03 13.98
N ILE A 160 7.56 -9.96 12.91
CA ILE A 160 7.49 -8.90 11.90
C ILE A 160 6.71 -9.37 10.68
N ILE A 161 6.22 -8.40 9.90
CA ILE A 161 5.49 -8.67 8.66
C ILE A 161 6.30 -8.16 7.49
N VAL A 162 6.49 -9.02 6.49
CA VAL A 162 7.04 -8.69 5.18
C VAL A 162 5.99 -8.99 4.14
N ARG A 163 5.81 -8.11 3.18
CA ARG A 163 4.92 -8.34 2.04
C ARG A 163 5.71 -8.24 0.74
N ALA A 164 5.36 -9.04 -0.24
CA ALA A 164 5.97 -8.97 -1.56
C ALA A 164 4.90 -8.76 -2.63
N THR A 165 5.23 -7.95 -3.63
CA THR A 165 4.37 -7.77 -4.82
C THR A 165 5.22 -7.52 -6.06
N ASN A 166 4.64 -7.83 -7.22
CA ASN A 166 5.18 -7.45 -8.53
C ASN A 166 4.50 -6.18 -9.05
N ASP A 167 3.39 -5.77 -8.43
CA ASP A 167 2.66 -4.57 -8.79
C ASP A 167 3.42 -3.34 -8.27
N HIS A 168 3.55 -2.30 -9.10
CA HIS A 168 4.16 -1.05 -8.70
C HIS A 168 3.15 -0.18 -7.93
N ASP A 169 1.93 -0.09 -8.42
CA ASP A 169 0.89 0.78 -7.88
C ASP A 169 -0.08 -0.02 -6.99
N TYR A 170 0.32 -0.30 -5.76
CA TYR A 170 -0.45 -1.19 -4.86
C TYR A 170 -0.94 -0.52 -3.56
N LEU A 171 -0.43 0.66 -3.22
CA LEU A 171 -0.82 1.37 -2.00
C LEU A 171 -2.11 2.17 -2.22
N ASN A 172 -3.22 1.65 -1.71
CA ASN A 172 -4.59 2.12 -2.02
C ASN A 172 -5.16 3.19 -1.08
N ASP A 173 -4.46 3.64 -0.02
CA ASP A 173 -5.04 4.57 0.97
C ASP A 173 -4.10 5.70 1.36
N LEU A 174 -4.66 6.90 1.44
CA LEU A 174 -3.98 8.15 1.82
C LEU A 174 -3.74 8.30 3.34
N THR A 175 -4.43 7.52 4.20
CA THR A 175 -4.54 7.83 5.65
C THR A 175 -3.81 6.86 6.58
N GLY A 176 -3.06 5.90 6.08
CA GLY A 176 -2.38 4.90 6.93
C GLY A 176 -1.06 4.38 6.39
N GLU A 177 -0.58 5.01 5.36
CA GLU A 177 0.60 4.58 4.59
C GLU A 177 1.91 4.64 5.38
N ARG A 178 1.99 5.42 6.46
CA ARG A 178 3.19 5.57 7.29
C ARG A 178 3.77 4.25 7.82
N ARG A 179 2.97 3.18 7.82
CA ARG A 179 3.38 1.86 8.31
C ARG A 179 4.16 1.04 7.29
N PHE A 180 4.08 1.41 6.02
CA PHE A 180 4.68 0.62 4.94
C PHE A 180 6.04 1.20 4.54
N LEU A 181 7.07 0.39 4.69
CA LEU A 181 8.45 0.67 4.28
C LEU A 181 8.66 -0.04 2.95
N VAL A 182 8.77 0.70 1.85
CA VAL A 182 8.81 0.11 0.51
C VAL A 182 10.24 -0.02 0.02
N ALA A 183 10.69 -1.21 -0.31
CA ALA A 183 12.00 -1.45 -0.92
C ALA A 183 11.84 -2.07 -2.30
N GLU A 184 12.45 -1.46 -3.31
CA GLU A 184 12.47 -1.99 -4.65
C GLU A 184 13.65 -2.95 -4.84
N VAL A 185 13.33 -4.19 -5.24
CA VAL A 185 14.31 -5.23 -5.53
C VAL A 185 14.52 -5.32 -7.03
N HIS A 186 15.73 -5.01 -7.48
CA HIS A 186 16.07 -4.97 -8.88
C HIS A 186 16.48 -6.36 -9.41
N LYS A 187 16.17 -6.62 -10.67
CA LYS A 187 16.58 -7.86 -11.35
C LYS A 187 18.06 -7.78 -11.71
N ASP A 188 18.83 -8.71 -11.15
CA ASP A 188 20.20 -8.94 -11.56
C ASP A 188 20.49 -10.45 -11.52
N THR A 189 21.04 -11.00 -12.58
CA THR A 189 21.41 -12.41 -12.69
C THR A 189 22.48 -12.80 -11.67
N ALA A 190 23.33 -11.87 -11.25
CA ALA A 190 24.37 -12.09 -10.24
C ALA A 190 23.81 -12.42 -8.86
N TYR A 191 22.57 -12.06 -8.55
CA TYR A 191 21.90 -12.36 -7.28
C TYR A 191 21.11 -13.66 -7.31
N ARG A 192 20.91 -14.24 -8.47
CA ARG A 192 20.07 -15.43 -8.64
C ARG A 192 20.71 -16.64 -7.95
N GLY A 193 19.98 -17.19 -6.98
CA GLY A 193 20.40 -18.41 -6.29
C GLY A 193 21.43 -18.22 -5.17
N ARG A 194 21.77 -16.98 -4.78
CA ARG A 194 22.62 -16.73 -3.62
C ARG A 194 21.93 -17.23 -2.34
N LYS A 195 22.57 -18.14 -1.65
CA LYS A 195 22.07 -18.72 -0.39
C LYS A 195 22.81 -18.09 0.78
N TRP A 196 22.08 -17.70 1.80
CA TRP A 196 22.66 -17.20 3.05
C TRP A 196 23.63 -18.21 3.65
N THR A 197 24.86 -17.74 3.93
CA THR A 197 25.79 -18.52 4.74
C THR A 197 25.46 -18.36 6.22
N GLU A 198 25.81 -19.37 7.03
CA GLU A 198 25.63 -19.27 8.49
C GLU A 198 26.45 -18.11 9.06
N LYS A 199 27.68 -17.92 8.56
CA LYS A 199 28.56 -16.83 8.97
C LYS A 199 27.92 -15.46 8.70
N ASP A 200 27.36 -15.20 7.51
CA ASP A 200 26.79 -13.90 7.17
C ASP A 200 25.48 -13.66 7.94
N ARG A 201 24.67 -14.69 8.18
CA ARG A 201 23.49 -14.59 9.06
C ARG A 201 23.87 -14.17 10.48
N ARG A 202 24.87 -14.81 11.04
CA ARG A 202 25.38 -14.49 12.39
C ARG A 202 25.89 -13.05 12.47
N HIS A 203 26.68 -12.63 11.50
CA HIS A 203 27.18 -11.26 11.44
C HIS A 203 26.04 -10.25 11.31
N PHE A 204 25.09 -10.51 10.43
CA PHE A 204 23.94 -9.63 10.24
C PHE A 204 23.10 -9.48 11.52
N TRP A 205 22.69 -10.59 12.13
CA TRP A 205 21.86 -10.53 13.35
C TRP A 205 22.62 -9.97 14.54
N GLY A 206 23.89 -10.30 14.69
CA GLY A 206 24.72 -9.72 15.74
C GLY A 206 24.86 -8.20 15.59
N ALA A 207 25.07 -7.70 14.36
CA ALA A 207 25.11 -6.26 14.09
C ALA A 207 23.74 -5.58 14.37
N MET A 208 22.61 -6.23 14.04
CA MET A 208 21.28 -5.71 14.34
C MET A 208 20.98 -5.68 15.84
N VAL A 209 21.45 -6.66 16.62
CA VAL A 209 21.34 -6.63 18.08
C VAL A 209 22.16 -5.47 18.67
N MET A 210 23.38 -5.22 18.15
CA MET A 210 24.18 -4.07 18.57
C MET A 210 23.48 -2.75 18.23
N ALA A 211 22.98 -2.61 17.01
CA ALA A 211 22.26 -1.42 16.57
C ALA A 211 21.02 -1.16 17.44
N TRP A 212 20.21 -2.19 17.73
CA TRP A 212 19.06 -2.08 18.61
C TRP A 212 19.43 -1.70 20.05
N ARG A 213 20.51 -2.28 20.61
CA ARG A 213 20.99 -1.92 21.96
C ARG A 213 21.50 -0.48 22.03
N ALA A 214 22.11 -0.01 20.96
CA ALA A 214 22.60 1.37 20.86
C ALA A 214 21.44 2.37 20.68
N ASN A 215 20.38 1.98 19.96
CA ASN A 215 19.22 2.83 19.73
C ASN A 215 17.92 2.00 19.74
N GLN A 216 17.19 2.08 20.85
CA GLN A 216 15.91 1.37 21.03
C GLN A 216 14.71 2.13 20.47
N VAL A 217 14.89 3.32 19.92
CA VAL A 217 13.81 4.09 19.28
C VAL A 217 13.42 3.43 17.97
N LEU A 218 12.16 3.01 17.87
CA LEU A 218 11.60 2.30 16.72
C LEU A 218 10.63 3.18 15.92
N ASN A 219 10.97 4.45 15.77
CA ASN A 219 10.24 5.43 14.98
C ASN A 219 11.20 6.17 14.04
N LEU A 220 10.65 6.70 12.97
CA LEU A 220 11.36 7.62 12.09
C LEU A 220 11.42 9.02 12.73
N THR A 221 12.50 9.77 12.48
CA THR A 221 12.51 11.22 12.73
C THR A 221 11.64 11.94 11.70
N ASP A 222 11.33 13.23 11.94
CA ASP A 222 10.51 14.01 11.00
C ASP A 222 11.16 14.12 9.60
N GLU A 223 12.51 14.23 9.54
CA GLU A 223 13.26 14.27 8.28
C GLU A 223 13.18 12.90 7.56
N GLN A 224 13.39 11.83 8.30
CA GLN A 224 13.29 10.47 7.78
C GLN A 224 11.87 10.17 7.29
N GLU A 225 10.84 10.62 8.02
CA GLU A 225 9.44 10.44 7.61
C GLU A 225 9.13 11.19 6.31
N LYS A 226 9.67 12.38 6.10
CA LYS A 226 9.54 13.11 4.83
C LYS A 226 10.13 12.33 3.67
N LEU A 227 11.37 11.82 3.82
CA LEU A 227 12.05 11.01 2.81
C LEU A 227 11.27 9.73 2.49
N VAL A 228 10.81 9.02 3.53
CA VAL A 228 10.01 7.79 3.36
C VAL A 228 8.67 8.07 2.70
N ASN A 229 8.01 9.19 3.02
CA ASN A 229 6.76 9.60 2.39
C ASN A 229 6.94 9.96 0.90
N GLU A 230 8.04 10.61 0.54
CA GLU A 230 8.36 10.93 -0.85
C GLU A 230 8.50 9.65 -1.68
N VAL A 231 9.32 8.69 -1.23
CA VAL A 231 9.50 7.42 -1.95
C VAL A 231 8.19 6.64 -2.00
N ARG A 232 7.46 6.53 -0.90
CA ARG A 232 6.18 5.84 -0.80
C ARG A 232 5.13 6.40 -1.76
N SER A 233 5.15 7.73 -2.00
CA SER A 233 4.21 8.38 -2.91
C SER A 233 4.31 7.86 -4.34
N ARG A 234 5.45 7.31 -4.75
CA ARG A 234 5.68 6.72 -6.09
C ARG A 234 4.95 5.39 -6.29
N TYR A 235 4.57 4.72 -5.19
CA TYR A 235 3.88 3.41 -5.20
C TYR A 235 2.38 3.53 -4.91
N LYS A 236 1.85 4.76 -4.93
CA LYS A 236 0.41 4.99 -4.74
C LYS A 236 -0.36 4.47 -5.92
N PHE A 237 -1.38 3.70 -5.61
CA PHE A 237 -2.37 3.31 -6.59
C PHE A 237 -3.12 4.55 -7.10
N VAL A 238 -2.96 4.83 -8.37
CA VAL A 238 -3.71 5.88 -9.05
C VAL A 238 -4.97 5.26 -9.65
N ASP A 239 -6.11 5.60 -9.09
CA ASP A 239 -7.39 5.21 -9.66
C ASP A 239 -7.70 6.13 -10.84
N GLU A 240 -7.46 5.64 -12.06
CA GLU A 240 -7.67 6.40 -13.29
C GLU A 240 -9.08 7.01 -13.35
N THR A 241 -10.11 6.26 -12.95
CA THR A 241 -11.49 6.78 -12.92
C THR A 241 -11.64 7.98 -11.97
N LEU A 242 -10.95 7.97 -10.82
CA LEU A 242 -10.99 9.09 -9.88
C LEU A 242 -10.13 10.26 -10.34
N GLU A 243 -9.01 10.02 -10.99
CA GLU A 243 -8.19 11.09 -11.59
C GLU A 243 -8.94 11.76 -12.75
N ASP A 244 -9.57 10.98 -13.62
CA ASP A 244 -10.43 11.52 -14.66
C ASP A 244 -11.62 12.27 -14.09
N LEU A 245 -12.20 11.79 -12.98
CA LEU A 245 -13.26 12.53 -12.30
C LEU A 245 -12.75 13.87 -11.73
N LYS A 246 -11.58 13.92 -11.15
CA LYS A 246 -10.98 15.18 -10.66
C LYS A 246 -10.75 16.15 -11.80
N ARG A 247 -10.21 15.66 -12.92
CA ARG A 247 -9.98 16.42 -14.13
C ARG A 247 -11.30 16.94 -14.72
N TYR A 248 -12.30 16.05 -14.83
CA TYR A 248 -13.66 16.40 -15.27
C TYR A 248 -14.31 17.49 -14.42
N LEU A 249 -14.18 17.40 -13.09
CA LEU A 249 -14.73 18.42 -12.17
C LEU A 249 -14.01 19.76 -12.27
N GLY A 250 -12.75 19.78 -12.66
CA GLY A 250 -11.96 20.98 -12.91
C GLY A 250 -12.11 21.54 -14.34
N THR A 251 -12.72 20.80 -15.26
CA THR A 251 -12.88 21.22 -16.65
C THR A 251 -14.10 22.14 -16.78
N PRO A 252 -13.94 23.39 -17.25
CA PRO A 252 -15.05 24.29 -17.50
C PRO A 252 -15.92 23.77 -18.66
N TYR A 253 -17.15 24.22 -18.73
CA TYR A 253 -18.05 23.86 -19.80
C TYR A 253 -18.92 25.04 -20.22
N PRO A 254 -19.40 25.10 -21.48
CA PRO A 254 -20.29 26.15 -21.94
C PRO A 254 -21.65 26.12 -21.24
N LYS A 255 -22.13 27.25 -20.72
CA LYS A 255 -23.31 27.40 -19.86
C LYS A 255 -24.58 26.76 -20.42
N ARG A 256 -24.75 26.80 -21.75
CA ARG A 256 -25.91 26.23 -22.44
C ARG A 256 -25.71 24.78 -22.90
N MET A 257 -24.56 24.17 -22.62
CA MET A 257 -24.20 22.82 -23.10
C MET A 257 -25.29 21.78 -22.82
N TYR A 258 -25.92 21.84 -21.64
CA TYR A 258 -26.98 20.87 -21.26
C TYR A 258 -28.35 21.13 -21.90
N GLN A 259 -28.49 22.16 -22.70
CA GLN A 259 -29.70 22.37 -23.51
C GLN A 259 -29.70 21.49 -24.76
N PHE A 260 -28.52 21.00 -25.16
CA PHE A 260 -28.34 20.10 -26.29
C PHE A 260 -28.50 18.65 -25.86
N PRO A 261 -29.05 17.76 -26.71
CA PRO A 261 -29.22 16.35 -26.37
C PRO A 261 -27.85 15.68 -26.15
N ILE A 262 -27.83 14.63 -25.34
CA ILE A 262 -26.64 13.86 -25.05
C ILE A 262 -26.10 13.10 -26.27
N THR A 263 -26.98 12.85 -27.23
CA THR A 263 -26.65 12.33 -28.58
C THR A 263 -25.90 13.34 -29.45
N ASP A 264 -25.84 14.60 -29.00
CA ASP A 264 -24.96 15.57 -29.62
C ASP A 264 -23.52 15.22 -29.25
N ARG A 265 -22.86 14.55 -30.18
CA ARG A 265 -21.47 14.11 -30.04
C ARG A 265 -20.53 15.28 -29.74
N THR A 266 -20.85 16.48 -30.19
CA THR A 266 -20.09 17.70 -29.93
C THR A 266 -19.88 17.93 -28.45
N ARG A 267 -20.89 17.70 -27.60
CA ARG A 267 -20.79 17.86 -26.15
C ARG A 267 -19.83 16.88 -25.52
N CYS A 268 -19.92 15.61 -25.90
CA CYS A 268 -19.06 14.55 -25.34
C CYS A 268 -17.63 14.73 -25.80
N TYR A 269 -17.41 15.02 -27.07
CA TYR A 269 -16.06 15.27 -27.61
C TYR A 269 -15.43 16.53 -27.05
N TYR A 270 -16.20 17.60 -26.83
CA TYR A 270 -15.70 18.82 -26.20
C TYR A 270 -15.11 18.53 -24.82
N ILE A 271 -15.84 17.83 -23.95
CA ILE A 271 -15.38 17.52 -22.61
C ILE A 271 -14.16 16.59 -22.66
N TYR A 272 -14.18 15.58 -23.52
CA TYR A 272 -13.06 14.65 -23.71
C TYR A 272 -11.80 15.38 -24.16
N ASP A 273 -11.88 16.18 -25.20
CA ASP A 273 -10.73 16.91 -25.75
C ASP A 273 -10.20 17.97 -24.77
N MET A 274 -11.08 18.71 -24.11
CA MET A 274 -10.71 19.69 -23.09
C MET A 274 -10.02 19.04 -21.89
N MET A 275 -10.43 17.85 -21.48
CA MET A 275 -9.79 17.13 -20.39
C MET A 275 -8.38 16.61 -20.76
N ASN A 276 -8.19 16.19 -21.99
CA ASN A 276 -6.94 15.54 -22.42
C ASN A 276 -5.95 16.51 -23.04
N GLU A 277 -6.40 17.44 -23.88
CA GLU A 277 -5.55 18.34 -24.65
C GLU A 277 -5.67 19.81 -24.26
N GLY A 278 -6.68 20.16 -23.47
CA GLY A 278 -6.98 21.54 -23.07
C GLY A 278 -7.61 22.39 -24.16
N TYR A 279 -7.93 21.79 -25.33
CA TYR A 279 -8.62 22.42 -26.44
C TYR A 279 -9.52 21.40 -27.18
N TYR A 280 -10.53 21.89 -27.87
CA TYR A 280 -11.45 21.05 -28.66
C TYR A 280 -11.03 20.98 -30.11
N ARG A 281 -11.03 19.78 -30.67
CA ARG A 281 -10.81 19.51 -32.09
C ARG A 281 -12.12 19.18 -32.80
N ASN A 282 -12.29 19.75 -33.98
CA ASN A 282 -13.41 19.34 -34.87
C ASN A 282 -13.06 18.03 -35.59
N ASN A 283 -14.06 17.48 -36.27
CA ASN A 283 -13.93 16.27 -37.11
C ASN A 283 -12.88 16.38 -38.25
N ARG A 284 -12.31 17.56 -38.49
CA ARG A 284 -11.26 17.83 -39.50
C ARG A 284 -9.90 18.07 -38.84
N GLY A 285 -9.78 17.88 -37.53
CA GLY A 285 -8.54 18.03 -36.77
C GLY A 285 -8.12 19.47 -36.46
N GLY A 286 -8.96 20.46 -36.77
CA GLY A 286 -8.71 21.87 -36.45
C GLY A 286 -9.14 22.20 -35.02
N THR A 287 -8.37 23.04 -34.32
CA THR A 287 -8.74 23.60 -33.01
C THR A 287 -9.96 24.51 -33.20
N VAL A 288 -11.01 24.30 -32.40
CA VAL A 288 -12.25 25.05 -32.46
C VAL A 288 -12.67 25.51 -31.08
N GLU A 289 -12.94 26.79 -30.95
CA GLU A 289 -13.72 27.30 -29.81
C GLU A 289 -15.21 27.10 -30.14
N LEU A 290 -15.98 26.64 -29.14
CA LEU A 290 -17.42 26.57 -29.30
C LEU A 290 -17.98 28.00 -29.37
N ASP A 291 -18.86 28.21 -30.36
CA ASP A 291 -19.52 29.50 -30.54
C ASP A 291 -20.29 29.89 -29.25
N THR A 292 -19.92 31.04 -28.69
CA THR A 292 -20.52 31.58 -27.46
C THR A 292 -21.98 32.01 -27.63
N ASP A 293 -22.38 32.37 -28.83
CA ASP A 293 -23.78 32.74 -29.11
C ASP A 293 -24.69 31.52 -29.02
N THR A 294 -24.23 30.37 -29.47
CA THR A 294 -24.97 29.12 -29.42
C THR A 294 -24.84 28.42 -28.08
N TYR A 295 -23.62 28.23 -27.59
CA TYR A 295 -23.32 27.38 -26.41
C TYR A 295 -23.19 28.17 -25.10
N GLY A 296 -23.09 29.51 -25.17
CA GLY A 296 -22.87 30.37 -24.01
C GLY A 296 -21.41 30.42 -23.55
N GLU A 297 -21.15 31.32 -22.63
CA GLU A 297 -19.82 31.48 -22.01
C GLU A 297 -19.39 30.23 -21.23
N LEU A 298 -18.07 30.04 -21.12
CA LEU A 298 -17.49 29.00 -20.29
C LEU A 298 -17.75 29.31 -18.82
N VAL A 299 -18.20 28.33 -18.09
CA VAL A 299 -18.43 28.39 -16.65
C VAL A 299 -17.78 27.20 -15.96
N ASP A 300 -17.34 27.40 -14.74
CA ASP A 300 -16.84 26.32 -13.89
C ASP A 300 -17.92 25.27 -13.67
N ARG A 301 -17.53 24.02 -13.58
CA ARG A 301 -18.45 22.94 -13.33
C ARG A 301 -19.05 23.05 -11.93
N ASP A 302 -20.35 23.29 -11.89
CA ASP A 302 -21.14 23.46 -10.67
C ASP A 302 -22.03 22.24 -10.33
N LYS A 303 -22.20 21.32 -11.29
CA LYS A 303 -23.08 20.15 -11.15
C LYS A 303 -22.63 18.98 -12.01
N MET A 304 -22.91 17.77 -11.53
CA MET A 304 -22.67 16.54 -12.27
C MET A 304 -23.59 15.39 -11.85
N THR A 305 -23.81 14.43 -12.73
CA THR A 305 -24.31 13.11 -12.37
C THR A 305 -23.26 12.05 -12.71
N ILE A 306 -23.27 10.91 -12.00
CA ILE A 306 -22.32 9.83 -12.30
C ILE A 306 -22.48 9.37 -13.76
N ASN A 307 -23.71 9.21 -14.23
CA ASN A 307 -23.95 8.79 -15.61
C ASN A 307 -23.43 9.82 -16.63
N LEU A 308 -23.62 11.13 -16.38
CA LEU A 308 -23.08 12.16 -17.27
C LEU A 308 -21.55 12.14 -17.33
N PHE A 309 -20.88 11.93 -16.20
CA PHE A 309 -19.43 11.78 -16.18
C PHE A 309 -18.98 10.65 -17.10
N PHE A 310 -19.57 9.45 -16.98
CA PHE A 310 -19.18 8.33 -17.83
C PHE A 310 -19.56 8.53 -19.31
N GLN A 311 -20.68 9.17 -19.58
CA GLN A 311 -21.11 9.51 -20.95
C GLN A 311 -20.16 10.52 -21.61
N GLU A 312 -19.77 11.55 -20.88
CA GLU A 312 -18.98 12.67 -21.41
C GLU A 312 -17.48 12.35 -21.49
N VAL A 313 -16.96 11.51 -20.57
CA VAL A 313 -15.51 11.15 -20.52
C VAL A 313 -15.22 9.84 -21.24
N TYR A 314 -16.03 8.81 -21.00
CA TYR A 314 -15.79 7.47 -21.57
C TYR A 314 -16.71 7.11 -22.72
N LEU A 315 -17.55 8.02 -23.16
CA LEU A 315 -18.50 7.85 -24.28
C LEU A 315 -19.40 6.60 -24.11
N THR A 316 -19.75 6.25 -22.87
CA THR A 316 -20.52 5.05 -22.55
C THR A 316 -21.72 5.34 -21.66
N ASP A 317 -22.84 4.68 -21.95
CA ASP A 317 -24.03 4.67 -21.09
C ASP A 317 -23.98 3.55 -20.04
N LYS A 318 -23.07 2.58 -20.22
CA LYS A 318 -22.93 1.42 -19.34
C LYS A 318 -21.86 1.70 -18.30
N VAL A 319 -22.29 2.07 -17.10
CA VAL A 319 -21.39 2.31 -15.96
C VAL A 319 -21.23 1.02 -15.16
N PRO A 320 -19.99 0.47 -15.03
CA PRO A 320 -19.76 -0.69 -14.18
C PRO A 320 -20.20 -0.41 -12.74
N PRO A 321 -20.90 -1.34 -12.06
CA PRO A 321 -21.39 -1.11 -10.69
C PRO A 321 -20.28 -0.74 -9.69
N LYS A 322 -19.08 -1.31 -9.85
CA LYS A 322 -17.89 -1.02 -9.03
C LYS A 322 -17.45 0.44 -9.16
N ASP A 323 -17.36 0.94 -10.41
CA ASP A 323 -16.92 2.31 -10.66
C ASP A 323 -17.98 3.32 -10.25
N LYS A 324 -19.26 2.99 -10.45
CA LYS A 324 -20.38 3.79 -9.95
C LYS A 324 -20.34 3.96 -8.43
N ALA A 325 -20.09 2.86 -7.69
CA ALA A 325 -19.98 2.90 -6.24
C ALA A 325 -18.76 3.73 -5.77
N LYS A 326 -17.65 3.62 -6.48
CA LYS A 326 -16.40 4.35 -6.23
C LYS A 326 -16.60 5.86 -6.42
N VAL A 327 -17.11 6.29 -7.56
CA VAL A 327 -17.41 7.70 -7.85
C VAL A 327 -18.42 8.26 -6.85
N LYS A 328 -19.46 7.49 -6.50
CA LYS A 328 -20.44 7.86 -5.48
C LYS A 328 -19.78 8.13 -4.13
N LYS A 329 -18.93 7.21 -3.65
CA LYS A 329 -18.20 7.33 -2.38
C LYS A 329 -17.28 8.55 -2.39
N TYR A 330 -16.55 8.79 -3.47
CA TYR A 330 -15.70 9.95 -3.63
C TYR A 330 -16.47 11.25 -3.52
N MET A 331 -17.58 11.39 -4.26
CA MET A 331 -18.40 12.59 -4.26
C MET A 331 -19.13 12.86 -2.94
N GLN A 332 -19.49 11.82 -2.20
CA GLN A 332 -20.09 11.95 -0.85
C GLN A 332 -19.12 12.53 0.18
N ASN A 333 -17.82 12.27 0.01
CA ASN A 333 -16.76 12.71 0.93
C ASN A 333 -16.00 13.94 0.41
N ARG A 334 -16.41 14.51 -0.72
CA ARG A 334 -15.73 15.68 -1.32
C ARG A 334 -16.27 16.96 -0.72
N ASP A 335 -15.40 17.72 -0.08
CA ASP A 335 -15.74 19.04 0.44
C ASP A 335 -16.22 19.98 -0.69
N GLY A 336 -17.16 20.86 -0.34
CA GLY A 336 -17.73 21.84 -1.26
C GLY A 336 -18.76 21.27 -2.24
N TRP A 337 -19.15 19.96 -2.13
CA TRP A 337 -20.20 19.35 -2.93
C TRP A 337 -21.27 18.72 -2.06
N GLU A 338 -22.52 18.74 -2.55
CA GLU A 338 -23.67 18.10 -1.91
C GLU A 338 -24.52 17.34 -2.90
N HIS A 339 -25.21 16.30 -2.43
CA HIS A 339 -26.16 15.56 -3.28
C HIS A 339 -27.55 16.18 -3.19
N ARG A 340 -28.09 16.63 -4.32
CA ARG A 340 -29.48 17.12 -4.46
C ARG A 340 -30.34 16.12 -5.22
N ARG A 341 -31.54 15.87 -4.73
CA ARG A 341 -32.49 14.95 -5.36
C ARG A 341 -33.02 15.45 -6.70
N SER A 342 -33.02 16.78 -6.92
CA SER A 342 -33.60 17.44 -8.08
C SER A 342 -32.67 18.56 -8.54
N THR A 343 -32.01 18.36 -9.67
CA THR A 343 -31.13 19.36 -10.31
C THR A 343 -31.40 19.40 -11.80
N ARG A 344 -31.53 20.62 -12.35
CA ARG A 344 -31.85 20.82 -13.77
C ARG A 344 -30.62 20.73 -14.66
N PHE A 345 -30.71 19.91 -15.70
CA PHE A 345 -29.74 19.79 -16.80
C PHE A 345 -30.49 20.02 -18.10
N GLY A 346 -30.47 21.26 -18.62
CA GLY A 346 -31.26 21.63 -19.76
C GLY A 346 -32.78 21.43 -19.52
N LYS A 347 -33.40 20.56 -20.31
CA LYS A 347 -34.82 20.19 -20.18
C LYS A 347 -35.10 19.07 -19.18
N SER A 348 -34.07 18.40 -18.66
CA SER A 348 -34.23 17.25 -17.75
C SER A 348 -33.90 17.62 -16.29
N ILE A 349 -34.59 16.95 -15.34
CA ILE A 349 -34.35 17.07 -13.92
C ILE A 349 -33.85 15.68 -13.42
N LYS A 350 -32.70 15.66 -12.73
CA LYS A 350 -32.08 14.42 -12.27
C LYS A 350 -31.45 14.63 -10.88
N PRO A 351 -31.33 13.56 -10.05
CA PRO A 351 -30.48 13.60 -8.88
C PRO A 351 -29.02 13.85 -9.29
N ALA A 352 -28.36 14.76 -8.60
CA ALA A 352 -27.01 15.17 -8.97
C ALA A 352 -26.18 15.61 -7.76
N TYR A 353 -24.88 15.64 -7.93
CA TYR A 353 -23.96 16.36 -7.05
C TYR A 353 -23.86 17.80 -7.55
N VAL A 354 -23.93 18.75 -6.62
CA VAL A 354 -23.91 20.20 -6.89
C VAL A 354 -22.88 20.85 -5.98
N LYS A 355 -22.14 21.81 -6.52
CA LYS A 355 -21.18 22.61 -5.75
C LYS A 355 -21.95 23.49 -4.76
N LYS A 356 -21.53 23.50 -3.48
CA LYS A 356 -22.10 24.39 -2.47
C LYS A 356 -21.77 25.82 -2.83
N MET A 357 -22.76 26.70 -2.78
CA MET A 357 -22.56 28.14 -2.94
C MET A 357 -21.90 28.75 -1.70
#